data_46d62b73929167c8eefc442288b7bf5b
#
_entry.id   46d62b73929167c8eefc442288b7bf5b
#
_cell.length_a   1.000
_cell.length_b   1.000
_cell.length_c   1.000
_cell.angle_alpha   90.00
_cell.angle_beta   90.00
_cell.angle_gamma   90.00
#
_symmetry.space_group_name_H-M   'P 1'
#
loop_
_entity.id
_entity.type
_entity.pdbx_description
1 polymer ?
#
loop_
_entity_poly.entity_id
_entity_poly.type
_entity_poly.pdbx_seq_one_letter_code
_entity_poly.pdbx_strand_id
1 'polypeptide(L)'
;MLREVHIRNYVLIDRLDIDFTDGFSVMTGETGAGKSIILGALNLLLGGRADSKTLSQGADKCTIEGCFSVGGYGLEQFFQDNDLDFDADNTIMRRELLASGKSRAFINDTPVTLNQLRDLGCRLIDIHSQHQNLALGTQSFQLDVIDTIAANSQCKDDYVNSFEEWHNLKEELVRLKAEFESDNTDREYLEFQLEGLDSARLQDGELEELEQESDILNHAEEIKQDLFSASQILESDEEGCVQKLRSALQSLRAAQKNYPQAQELAERLDSCLIEIKDIAATVDDAQESVNFDPARLEQVNERLDLIYSLLKKHKKENIAQLLELADSIRTRLDRTGSYEFDIEQLTKKTESARKSMEQKAAELTKTRKKAAETIIRDIKELLVPLGIPNVQFSVEMHPAAAYDSTGHDDLRFMFSANKSVPMQELQAVASGGEIARVMLSIKSLMAGVRALPTVIFDEIDTGVSGAVAEKMALLMKQMARGGRQVLAITHLPQIAALGQTHYKVFKTDEGDATHTRISVLEGNDRIQEIAGMMSGSTLTQQALDNAKALLDNNGR
;
A
#
# COMPACT_ATOMS: atom_id res chain seq x y z
N MET A 1 28.83 0.08 -10.77
CA MET A 1 29.29 -0.46 -12.07
C MET A 1 29.28 -1.96 -12.01
N LEU A 2 28.90 -2.61 -13.09
CA LEU A 2 28.96 -4.08 -13.22
C LEU A 2 30.43 -4.54 -13.32
N ARG A 3 30.87 -5.41 -12.42
CA ARG A 3 32.23 -5.94 -12.38
C ARG A 3 32.30 -7.33 -13.00
N GLU A 4 31.43 -8.23 -12.52
CA GLU A 4 31.44 -9.63 -12.91
C GLU A 4 30.03 -10.14 -13.12
N VAL A 5 29.86 -11.09 -14.02
CA VAL A 5 28.62 -11.84 -14.22
C VAL A 5 28.94 -13.32 -14.31
N HIS A 6 28.26 -14.09 -13.49
CA HIS A 6 28.34 -15.54 -13.45
C HIS A 6 27.00 -16.14 -13.85
N ILE A 7 26.99 -16.93 -14.92
CA ILE A 7 25.79 -17.60 -15.44
C ILE A 7 25.99 -19.08 -15.37
N ARG A 8 25.01 -19.80 -14.85
CA ARG A 8 25.01 -21.27 -14.74
C ARG A 8 23.67 -21.83 -15.21
N ASN A 9 23.72 -22.82 -16.08
CA ASN A 9 22.57 -23.58 -16.58
C ASN A 9 21.46 -22.71 -17.18
N TYR A 10 21.81 -21.74 -18.01
CA TYR A 10 20.90 -20.82 -18.64
C TYR A 10 20.85 -20.99 -20.16
N VAL A 11 19.74 -21.47 -20.70
CA VAL A 11 19.51 -21.74 -22.15
C VAL A 11 20.64 -22.56 -22.76
N LEU A 12 21.57 -21.96 -23.52
CA LEU A 12 22.75 -22.60 -24.15
C LEU A 12 24.05 -22.32 -23.37
N ILE A 13 23.95 -21.83 -22.15
CA ILE A 13 25.08 -21.52 -21.27
C ILE A 13 25.08 -22.48 -20.09
N ASP A 14 25.99 -23.41 -20.05
CA ASP A 14 26.20 -24.26 -18.87
C ASP A 14 26.96 -23.48 -17.80
N ARG A 15 28.06 -22.85 -18.20
CA ARG A 15 28.88 -22.02 -17.34
C ARG A 15 29.53 -20.89 -18.15
N LEU A 16 29.29 -19.66 -17.70
CA LEU A 16 29.90 -18.47 -18.27
C LEU A 16 30.29 -17.53 -17.14
N ASP A 17 31.52 -17.10 -17.11
CA ASP A 17 32.08 -16.11 -16.21
C ASP A 17 32.61 -14.97 -17.07
N ILE A 18 32.18 -13.71 -16.79
CA ILE A 18 32.52 -12.51 -17.56
C ILE A 18 33.00 -11.44 -16.60
N ASP A 19 34.21 -10.95 -16.83
CA ASP A 19 34.75 -9.77 -16.16
C ASP A 19 34.54 -8.55 -17.05
N PHE A 20 33.89 -7.52 -16.52
CA PHE A 20 33.62 -6.27 -17.22
C PHE A 20 34.56 -5.17 -16.75
N THR A 21 35.05 -4.39 -17.73
CA THR A 21 35.92 -3.24 -17.47
C THR A 21 35.13 -1.95 -17.45
N ASP A 22 35.69 -0.92 -16.81
CA ASP A 22 35.17 0.44 -16.84
C ASP A 22 35.29 1.03 -18.26
N GLY A 23 34.61 2.15 -18.51
CA GLY A 23 34.69 2.86 -19.76
C GLY A 23 33.79 2.29 -20.87
N PHE A 24 34.22 2.44 -22.13
CA PHE A 24 33.46 2.02 -23.29
C PHE A 24 33.90 0.64 -23.76
N SER A 25 33.05 -0.38 -23.56
CA SER A 25 33.27 -1.75 -24.02
C SER A 25 32.34 -2.10 -25.17
N VAL A 26 32.77 -3.01 -26.02
CA VAL A 26 31.98 -3.51 -27.14
C VAL A 26 31.88 -5.03 -27.09
N MET A 27 30.75 -5.55 -27.56
CA MET A 27 30.51 -6.97 -27.66
C MET A 27 30.07 -7.32 -29.08
N THR A 28 30.88 -8.15 -29.77
CA THR A 28 30.59 -8.65 -31.11
C THR A 28 30.31 -10.15 -31.10
N GLY A 29 29.91 -10.71 -32.22
CA GLY A 29 29.62 -12.11 -32.43
C GLY A 29 28.54 -12.32 -33.49
N GLU A 30 28.44 -13.51 -34.04
CA GLU A 30 27.44 -13.83 -35.06
C GLU A 30 26.01 -13.71 -34.55
N THR A 31 25.07 -13.43 -35.46
CA THR A 31 23.63 -13.43 -35.16
C THR A 31 23.22 -14.80 -34.63
N GLY A 32 22.66 -14.87 -33.43
CA GLY A 32 22.34 -16.14 -32.76
C GLY A 32 23.47 -16.77 -31.95
N ALA A 33 24.67 -16.13 -31.91
CA ALA A 33 25.83 -16.67 -31.15
C ALA A 33 25.69 -16.57 -29.62
N GLY A 34 24.61 -16.02 -29.11
CA GLY A 34 24.37 -15.93 -27.67
C GLY A 34 24.37 -14.52 -27.06
N LYS A 35 24.57 -13.46 -27.86
CA LYS A 35 24.49 -12.07 -27.37
C LYS A 35 23.17 -11.78 -26.68
N SER A 36 22.04 -12.13 -27.33
CA SER A 36 20.70 -11.98 -26.77
C SER A 36 20.45 -12.91 -25.55
N ILE A 37 21.19 -14.04 -25.46
CA ILE A 37 21.13 -14.93 -24.30
C ILE A 37 21.78 -14.27 -23.09
N ILE A 38 22.95 -13.63 -23.26
CA ILE A 38 23.63 -12.89 -22.18
C ILE A 38 22.76 -11.73 -21.70
N LEU A 39 22.15 -10.97 -22.63
CA LEU A 39 21.21 -9.89 -22.27
C LEU A 39 19.96 -10.42 -21.55
N GLY A 40 19.43 -11.54 -21.99
CA GLY A 40 18.33 -12.22 -21.31
C GLY A 40 18.68 -12.60 -19.89
N ALA A 41 19.90 -13.09 -19.66
CA ALA A 41 20.41 -13.40 -18.32
C ALA A 41 20.51 -12.13 -17.45
N LEU A 42 21.08 -11.04 -18.00
CA LEU A 42 21.14 -9.76 -17.29
C LEU A 42 19.73 -9.21 -16.98
N ASN A 43 18.79 -9.30 -17.92
CA ASN A 43 17.42 -8.87 -17.68
C ASN A 43 16.74 -9.67 -16.55
N LEU A 44 17.01 -10.98 -16.47
CA LEU A 44 16.54 -11.81 -15.35
C LEU A 44 17.16 -11.40 -14.02
N LEU A 45 18.47 -11.11 -14.02
CA LEU A 45 19.18 -10.59 -12.84
C LEU A 45 18.55 -9.29 -12.34
N LEU A 46 18.12 -8.42 -13.25
CA LEU A 46 17.45 -7.14 -12.97
C LEU A 46 15.94 -7.30 -12.65
N GLY A 47 15.48 -8.52 -12.32
CA GLY A 47 14.11 -8.74 -11.91
C GLY A 47 13.10 -8.93 -13.05
N GLY A 48 13.58 -9.23 -14.26
CA GLY A 48 12.74 -9.57 -15.40
C GLY A 48 11.93 -10.86 -15.17
N ARG A 49 10.87 -11.05 -15.97
CA ARG A 49 10.07 -12.28 -15.93
C ARG A 49 10.88 -13.47 -16.47
N ALA A 50 10.81 -14.59 -15.74
CA ALA A 50 11.38 -15.85 -16.20
C ALA A 50 10.37 -16.60 -17.08
N ASP A 51 10.84 -17.17 -18.20
CA ASP A 51 10.08 -18.12 -19.02
C ASP A 51 10.47 -19.55 -18.60
N SER A 52 9.57 -20.52 -18.80
CA SER A 52 9.82 -21.94 -18.56
C SER A 52 10.97 -22.51 -19.42
N LYS A 53 11.30 -21.87 -20.54
CA LYS A 53 12.38 -22.23 -21.45
C LYS A 53 13.77 -21.69 -21.04
N THR A 54 13.85 -21.02 -19.91
CA THR A 54 15.04 -20.31 -19.44
C THR A 54 16.11 -21.28 -18.89
N LEU A 55 15.70 -22.43 -18.38
CA LEU A 55 16.56 -23.43 -17.81
C LEU A 55 17.22 -24.31 -18.92
N SER A 56 18.51 -24.60 -18.82
CA SER A 56 19.17 -25.53 -19.70
C SER A 56 18.56 -26.94 -19.59
N GLN A 57 18.51 -27.67 -20.68
CA GLN A 57 17.89 -28.99 -20.73
C GLN A 57 18.55 -29.96 -19.75
N GLY A 58 17.77 -30.55 -18.84
CA GLY A 58 18.27 -31.51 -17.86
C GLY A 58 18.86 -30.90 -16.59
N ALA A 59 18.85 -29.56 -16.43
CA ALA A 59 19.33 -28.90 -15.24
C ALA A 59 18.21 -28.70 -14.20
N ASP A 60 18.53 -28.92 -12.93
CA ASP A 60 17.57 -28.71 -11.81
C ASP A 60 17.45 -27.25 -11.39
N LYS A 61 18.49 -26.45 -11.65
CA LYS A 61 18.63 -25.08 -11.21
C LYS A 61 19.44 -24.25 -12.21
N CYS A 62 18.93 -23.06 -12.52
CA CYS A 62 19.66 -21.97 -13.15
C CYS A 62 20.05 -20.92 -12.12
N THR A 63 21.27 -20.39 -12.20
CA THR A 63 21.76 -19.32 -11.34
C THR A 63 22.41 -18.24 -12.20
N ILE A 64 21.98 -16.99 -11.97
CA ILE A 64 22.60 -15.81 -12.56
C ILE A 64 22.98 -14.89 -11.40
N GLU A 65 24.25 -14.52 -11.38
CA GLU A 65 24.83 -13.67 -10.33
C GLU A 65 25.62 -12.54 -10.99
N GLY A 66 25.50 -11.33 -10.44
CA GLY A 66 26.25 -10.16 -10.87
C GLY A 66 26.86 -9.46 -9.68
N CYS A 67 28.14 -9.12 -9.78
CA CYS A 67 28.88 -8.33 -8.80
C CYS A 67 28.98 -6.89 -9.25
N PHE A 68 28.65 -5.95 -8.35
CA PHE A 68 28.57 -4.52 -8.63
C PHE A 68 29.42 -3.72 -7.65
N SER A 69 30.17 -2.75 -8.16
CA SER A 69 30.68 -1.66 -7.35
C SER A 69 29.64 -0.55 -7.31
N VAL A 70 29.14 -0.24 -6.11
CA VAL A 70 28.03 0.70 -5.87
C VAL A 70 28.44 1.94 -5.10
N GLY A 71 29.70 2.05 -4.69
CA GLY A 71 30.23 3.22 -3.99
C GLY A 71 30.10 4.51 -4.80
N GLY A 72 29.63 5.58 -4.17
CA GLY A 72 29.49 6.91 -4.78
C GLY A 72 28.23 7.11 -5.63
N TYR A 73 27.29 6.17 -5.64
CA TYR A 73 26.01 6.30 -6.37
C TYR A 73 24.81 6.66 -5.48
N GLY A 74 25.04 6.94 -4.17
CA GLY A 74 23.98 7.36 -3.23
C GLY A 74 22.94 6.29 -2.96
N LEU A 75 23.38 5.01 -2.90
CA LEU A 75 22.48 3.87 -2.69
C LEU A 75 22.38 3.45 -1.22
N GLU A 76 23.13 4.06 -0.33
CA GLU A 76 23.19 3.71 1.11
C GLU A 76 21.79 3.71 1.74
N GLN A 77 20.97 4.71 1.41
CA GLN A 77 19.61 4.81 1.94
C GLN A 77 18.72 3.64 1.46
N PHE A 78 18.86 3.22 0.20
CA PHE A 78 18.11 2.07 -0.32
C PHE A 78 18.40 0.80 0.48
N PHE A 79 19.68 0.54 0.80
CA PHE A 79 20.07 -0.63 1.59
C PHE A 79 19.53 -0.55 3.01
N GLN A 80 19.58 0.62 3.62
CA GLN A 80 19.06 0.87 4.97
C GLN A 80 17.54 0.68 5.03
N ASP A 81 16.79 1.24 4.08
CA ASP A 81 15.32 1.18 4.03
C ASP A 81 14.81 -0.26 3.80
N ASN A 82 15.65 -1.15 3.26
CA ASN A 82 15.31 -2.54 2.97
C ASN A 82 15.98 -3.54 3.91
N ASP A 83 16.62 -3.10 5.00
CA ASP A 83 17.35 -3.95 5.96
C ASP A 83 18.39 -4.86 5.26
N LEU A 84 19.17 -4.29 4.31
CA LEU A 84 20.20 -4.99 3.56
C LEU A 84 21.59 -4.51 3.94
N ASP A 85 22.56 -5.43 3.94
CA ASP A 85 23.97 -5.08 4.13
C ASP A 85 24.49 -4.29 2.92
N PHE A 86 25.12 -3.13 3.18
CA PHE A 86 25.72 -2.30 2.15
C PHE A 86 27.20 -2.63 1.98
N ASP A 87 27.57 -3.12 0.79
CA ASP A 87 28.98 -3.28 0.38
C ASP A 87 29.25 -2.40 -0.84
N ALA A 88 30.04 -1.35 -0.65
CA ALA A 88 30.33 -0.35 -1.68
C ALA A 88 31.08 -0.93 -2.90
N ASP A 89 31.93 -1.91 -2.68
CA ASP A 89 32.85 -2.44 -3.70
C ASP A 89 32.34 -3.74 -4.32
N ASN A 90 31.57 -4.53 -3.56
CA ASN A 90 31.17 -5.88 -3.98
C ASN A 90 29.71 -6.21 -3.60
N THR A 91 28.77 -5.40 -4.07
CA THR A 91 27.34 -5.72 -3.94
C THR A 91 26.97 -6.83 -4.92
N ILE A 92 26.45 -7.94 -4.40
CA ILE A 92 26.07 -9.13 -5.19
C ILE A 92 24.56 -9.15 -5.38
N MET A 93 24.11 -9.23 -6.63
CA MET A 93 22.73 -9.56 -6.98
C MET A 93 22.70 -10.98 -7.52
N ARG A 94 21.77 -11.82 -7.05
CA ARG A 94 21.65 -13.21 -7.52
C ARG A 94 20.19 -13.59 -7.76
N ARG A 95 19.99 -14.26 -8.90
CA ARG A 95 18.70 -14.83 -9.29
C ARG A 95 18.82 -16.33 -9.46
N GLU A 96 17.92 -17.09 -8.85
CA GLU A 96 17.85 -18.54 -8.96
C GLU A 96 16.49 -18.97 -9.52
N LEU A 97 16.50 -19.84 -10.52
CA LEU A 97 15.32 -20.45 -11.11
C LEU A 97 15.42 -21.96 -10.94
N LEU A 98 14.39 -22.58 -10.39
CA LEU A 98 14.31 -24.02 -10.18
C LEU A 98 13.46 -24.68 -11.26
N ALA A 99 13.74 -25.94 -11.60
CA ALA A 99 12.94 -26.74 -12.54
C ALA A 99 11.46 -26.84 -12.14
N SER A 100 11.15 -26.66 -10.84
CA SER A 100 9.77 -26.59 -10.32
C SER A 100 9.03 -25.29 -10.68
N GLY A 101 9.65 -24.36 -11.39
CA GLY A 101 9.12 -23.02 -11.71
C GLY A 101 9.25 -22.00 -10.56
N LYS A 102 9.77 -22.40 -9.40
CA LYS A 102 10.03 -21.47 -8.30
C LYS A 102 11.25 -20.60 -8.61
N SER A 103 11.16 -19.33 -8.22
CA SER A 103 12.21 -18.34 -8.39
C SER A 103 12.58 -17.70 -7.06
N ARG A 104 13.89 -17.46 -6.85
CA ARG A 104 14.44 -16.81 -5.66
C ARG A 104 15.34 -15.66 -6.09
N ALA A 105 15.35 -14.59 -5.31
CA ALA A 105 16.17 -13.43 -5.52
C ALA A 105 16.97 -13.13 -4.25
N PHE A 106 18.20 -12.65 -4.41
CA PHE A 106 19.09 -12.33 -3.29
C PHE A 106 19.87 -11.05 -3.58
N ILE A 107 20.11 -10.26 -2.55
CA ILE A 107 21.06 -9.15 -2.53
C ILE A 107 21.99 -9.39 -1.35
N ASN A 108 23.30 -9.45 -1.59
CA ASN A 108 24.34 -9.76 -0.58
C ASN A 108 23.96 -10.97 0.30
N ASP A 109 23.58 -12.08 -0.36
CA ASP A 109 23.09 -13.33 0.24
C ASP A 109 21.77 -13.22 1.05
N THR A 110 21.22 -12.05 1.25
CA THR A 110 19.90 -11.83 1.89
C THR A 110 18.79 -12.13 0.88
N PRO A 111 17.82 -13.01 1.19
CA PRO A 111 16.67 -13.25 0.33
C PRO A 111 15.79 -12.00 0.24
N VAL A 112 15.48 -11.58 -0.99
CA VAL A 112 14.68 -10.38 -1.25
C VAL A 112 13.47 -10.67 -2.15
N THR A 113 12.52 -9.75 -2.16
CA THR A 113 11.41 -9.78 -3.12
C THR A 113 11.90 -9.41 -4.53
N LEU A 114 11.14 -9.83 -5.54
CA LEU A 114 11.45 -9.47 -6.92
C LEU A 114 11.38 -7.97 -7.18
N ASN A 115 10.54 -7.25 -6.43
CA ASN A 115 10.43 -5.79 -6.53
C ASN A 115 11.70 -5.10 -5.99
N GLN A 116 12.18 -5.50 -4.82
CA GLN A 116 13.45 -4.97 -4.27
C GLN A 116 14.63 -5.24 -5.21
N LEU A 117 14.72 -6.46 -5.79
CA LEU A 117 15.76 -6.77 -6.77
C LEU A 117 15.66 -5.87 -8.01
N ARG A 118 14.44 -5.62 -8.51
CA ARG A 118 14.19 -4.75 -9.66
C ARG A 118 14.53 -3.30 -9.37
N ASP A 119 14.14 -2.80 -8.19
CA ASP A 119 14.40 -1.43 -7.78
C ASP A 119 15.90 -1.12 -7.69
N LEU A 120 16.68 -2.05 -7.13
CA LEU A 120 18.13 -1.94 -7.14
C LEU A 120 18.68 -2.05 -8.58
N GLY A 121 18.22 -3.04 -9.34
CA GLY A 121 18.64 -3.29 -10.70
C GLY A 121 18.48 -2.06 -11.62
N CYS A 122 17.33 -1.39 -11.56
CA CYS A 122 17.07 -0.16 -12.35
C CYS A 122 17.96 1.02 -11.96
N ARG A 123 18.55 1.00 -10.75
CA ARG A 123 19.51 2.03 -10.31
C ARG A 123 20.95 1.69 -10.73
N LEU A 124 21.23 0.42 -11.08
CA LEU A 124 22.58 -0.06 -11.42
C LEU A 124 22.82 -0.22 -12.91
N ILE A 125 21.86 -0.75 -13.65
CA ILE A 125 21.98 -1.02 -15.08
C ILE A 125 20.77 -0.50 -15.83
N ASP A 126 21.04 0.21 -16.92
CA ASP A 126 20.03 0.59 -17.92
C ASP A 126 20.33 -0.19 -19.21
N ILE A 127 19.48 -1.15 -19.55
CA ILE A 127 19.61 -1.97 -20.78
C ILE A 127 18.70 -1.33 -21.84
N HIS A 128 19.28 -0.92 -22.93
CA HIS A 128 18.55 -0.38 -24.07
C HIS A 128 18.54 -1.37 -25.23
N SER A 129 17.37 -1.89 -25.57
CA SER A 129 17.15 -2.82 -26.69
C SER A 129 16.05 -2.31 -27.62
N GLN A 130 15.95 -2.90 -28.81
CA GLN A 130 14.92 -2.53 -29.79
C GLN A 130 13.48 -2.64 -29.24
N HIS A 131 13.23 -3.51 -28.25
CA HIS A 131 11.92 -3.65 -27.62
C HIS A 131 11.60 -2.52 -26.62
N GLN A 132 12.60 -1.82 -26.12
CA GLN A 132 12.40 -0.69 -25.19
C GLN A 132 12.10 0.65 -25.91
N ASN A 133 12.14 0.69 -27.22
CA ASN A 133 11.68 1.85 -27.98
C ASN A 133 10.21 2.22 -27.68
N LEU A 134 9.40 1.26 -27.26
CA LEU A 134 8.02 1.48 -26.78
C LEU A 134 7.98 2.34 -25.50
N ALA A 135 9.01 2.27 -24.67
CA ALA A 135 9.06 3.06 -23.43
C ALA A 135 9.18 4.58 -23.70
N LEU A 136 9.78 4.98 -24.83
CA LEU A 136 9.88 6.39 -25.25
C LEU A 136 8.52 7.10 -25.35
N GLY A 137 7.47 6.35 -25.65
CA GLY A 137 6.11 6.86 -25.75
C GLY A 137 5.37 6.93 -24.42
N THR A 138 5.94 6.39 -23.35
CA THR A 138 5.26 6.43 -22.04
C THR A 138 5.48 7.77 -21.35
N GLN A 139 4.40 8.30 -20.78
CA GLN A 139 4.46 9.54 -20.02
C GLN A 139 5.47 9.45 -18.86
N SER A 140 5.52 8.32 -18.17
CA SER A 140 6.44 8.10 -17.05
C SER A 140 7.92 8.25 -17.46
N PHE A 141 8.31 7.68 -18.61
CA PHE A 141 9.66 7.82 -19.13
C PHE A 141 9.96 9.28 -19.54
N GLN A 142 9.03 9.92 -20.25
CA GLN A 142 9.20 11.31 -20.70
C GLN A 142 9.31 12.29 -19.53
N LEU A 143 8.52 12.08 -18.45
CA LEU A 143 8.65 12.82 -17.20
C LEU A 143 10.01 12.56 -16.51
N ASP A 144 10.48 11.30 -16.47
CA ASP A 144 11.78 10.96 -15.88
C ASP A 144 12.94 11.65 -16.63
N VAL A 145 12.88 11.71 -17.97
CA VAL A 145 13.85 12.44 -18.79
C VAL A 145 13.85 13.93 -18.43
N ILE A 146 12.68 14.56 -18.42
CA ILE A 146 12.55 15.99 -18.11
C ILE A 146 13.02 16.29 -16.68
N ASP A 147 12.57 15.50 -15.69
CA ASP A 147 12.92 15.70 -14.29
C ASP A 147 14.43 15.48 -14.06
N THR A 148 15.01 14.48 -14.73
CA THR A 148 16.46 14.25 -14.67
C THR A 148 17.23 15.46 -15.19
N ILE A 149 16.88 15.98 -16.38
CA ILE A 149 17.61 17.11 -16.98
C ILE A 149 17.33 18.41 -16.23
N ALA A 150 16.14 18.57 -15.65
CA ALA A 150 15.83 19.69 -14.75
C ALA A 150 16.63 19.65 -13.45
N ALA A 151 17.19 18.51 -13.07
CA ALA A 151 17.81 18.26 -11.76
C ALA A 151 16.91 18.72 -10.60
N ASN A 152 15.59 18.44 -10.71
CA ASN A 152 14.55 18.98 -9.83
C ASN A 152 14.07 17.98 -8.76
N SER A 153 14.89 17.00 -8.38
CA SER A 153 14.54 15.96 -7.41
C SER A 153 13.92 16.55 -6.14
N GLN A 154 14.51 17.60 -5.56
CA GLN A 154 13.97 18.24 -4.37
C GLN A 154 12.58 18.84 -4.59
N CYS A 155 12.35 19.53 -5.71
CA CYS A 155 11.01 20.06 -6.05
C CYS A 155 9.97 18.95 -6.22
N LYS A 156 10.39 17.81 -6.77
CA LYS A 156 9.54 16.63 -6.95
C LYS A 156 9.19 16.01 -5.60
N ASP A 157 10.17 15.83 -4.72
CA ASP A 157 9.96 15.28 -3.38
C ASP A 157 9.06 16.19 -2.55
N ASP A 158 9.28 17.51 -2.59
CA ASP A 158 8.43 18.51 -1.93
C ASP A 158 6.98 18.46 -2.44
N TYR A 159 6.79 18.25 -3.75
CA TYR A 159 5.47 18.07 -4.33
C TYR A 159 4.81 16.77 -3.88
N VAL A 160 5.53 15.63 -3.95
CA VAL A 160 5.02 14.31 -3.57
C VAL A 160 4.56 14.33 -2.11
N ASN A 161 5.36 14.86 -1.20
CA ASN A 161 5.00 14.99 0.21
C ASN A 161 3.72 15.83 0.41
N SER A 162 3.60 16.96 -0.31
CA SER A 162 2.40 17.82 -0.21
C SER A 162 1.17 17.17 -0.86
N PHE A 163 1.35 16.37 -1.91
CA PHE A 163 0.29 15.61 -2.56
C PHE A 163 -0.23 14.49 -1.64
N GLU A 164 0.66 13.74 -1.01
CA GLU A 164 0.29 12.69 -0.06
C GLU A 164 -0.45 13.24 1.15
N GLU A 165 0.02 14.37 1.71
CA GLU A 165 -0.67 15.07 2.80
C GLU A 165 -2.09 15.48 2.39
N TRP A 166 -2.26 16.14 1.25
CA TRP A 166 -3.57 16.52 0.75
C TRP A 166 -4.46 15.32 0.46
N HIS A 167 -3.91 14.27 -0.13
CA HIS A 167 -4.64 13.05 -0.50
C HIS A 167 -5.18 12.34 0.75
N ASN A 168 -4.34 12.16 1.76
CA ASN A 168 -4.72 11.56 3.04
C ASN A 168 -5.81 12.37 3.77
N LEU A 169 -5.65 13.69 3.84
CA LEU A 169 -6.67 14.57 4.44
C LEU A 169 -8.00 14.53 3.67
N LYS A 170 -7.95 14.44 2.35
CA LYS A 170 -9.14 14.33 1.50
C LYS A 170 -9.87 13.00 1.72
N GLU A 171 -9.13 11.88 1.80
CA GLU A 171 -9.73 10.57 2.09
C GLU A 171 -10.36 10.54 3.49
N GLU A 172 -9.67 11.10 4.49
CA GLU A 172 -10.18 11.22 5.84
C GLU A 172 -11.47 12.06 5.89
N LEU A 173 -11.50 13.19 5.17
CA LEU A 173 -12.70 14.06 5.07
C LEU A 173 -13.87 13.32 4.40
N VAL A 174 -13.63 12.55 3.35
CA VAL A 174 -14.67 11.75 2.68
C VAL A 174 -15.22 10.70 3.62
N ARG A 175 -14.36 9.99 4.35
CA ARG A 175 -14.77 9.00 5.34
C ARG A 175 -15.61 9.62 6.45
N LEU A 176 -15.13 10.73 7.04
CA LEU A 176 -15.83 11.42 8.13
C LEU A 176 -17.21 11.94 7.70
N LYS A 177 -17.32 12.47 6.48
CA LYS A 177 -18.61 12.88 5.91
C LYS A 177 -19.57 11.73 5.71
N ALA A 178 -19.08 10.57 5.26
CA ALA A 178 -19.92 9.39 5.07
C ALA A 178 -20.42 8.83 6.43
N GLU A 179 -19.58 8.83 7.46
CA GLU A 179 -19.96 8.48 8.83
C GLU A 179 -21.02 9.44 9.37
N PHE A 180 -20.83 10.75 9.19
CA PHE A 180 -21.80 11.78 9.59
C PHE A 180 -23.14 11.63 8.87
N GLU A 181 -23.16 11.41 7.55
CA GLU A 181 -24.41 11.19 6.79
C GLU A 181 -25.15 9.95 7.27
N SER A 182 -24.43 8.86 7.56
CA SER A 182 -25.02 7.63 8.11
C SER A 182 -25.67 7.87 9.48
N ASP A 183 -24.99 8.58 10.38
CA ASP A 183 -25.49 8.86 11.72
C ASP A 183 -26.61 9.94 11.71
N ASN A 184 -26.57 10.87 10.77
CA ASN A 184 -27.56 11.96 10.67
C ASN A 184 -28.92 11.48 10.08
N THR A 185 -28.92 10.41 9.28
CA THR A 185 -30.17 9.84 8.71
C THR A 185 -31.14 9.38 9.81
N ASP A 186 -30.62 8.96 10.97
CA ASP A 186 -31.41 8.50 12.11
C ASP A 186 -31.65 9.58 13.17
N ARG A 187 -31.06 10.79 13.03
CA ARG A 187 -31.03 11.81 14.08
C ARG A 187 -32.42 12.24 14.55
N GLU A 188 -33.29 12.63 13.63
CA GLU A 188 -34.67 13.05 13.97
C GLU A 188 -35.44 11.93 14.68
N TYR A 189 -35.23 10.70 14.26
CA TYR A 189 -35.86 9.53 14.90
C TYR A 189 -35.30 9.28 16.29
N LEU A 190 -33.99 9.40 16.48
CA LEU A 190 -33.35 9.25 17.79
C LEU A 190 -33.74 10.38 18.76
N GLU A 191 -33.80 11.63 18.29
CA GLU A 191 -34.29 12.78 19.09
C GLU A 191 -35.73 12.54 19.53
N PHE A 192 -36.62 12.12 18.64
CA PHE A 192 -38.01 11.77 18.97
C PHE A 192 -38.12 10.63 19.99
N GLN A 193 -37.25 9.60 19.87
CA GLN A 193 -37.22 8.49 20.84
C GLN A 193 -36.75 8.96 22.21
N LEU A 194 -35.69 9.77 22.25
CA LEU A 194 -35.12 10.31 23.49
C LEU A 194 -36.12 11.21 24.22
N GLU A 195 -36.80 12.11 23.49
CA GLU A 195 -37.81 12.99 24.04
C GLU A 195 -38.95 12.20 24.70
N GLY A 196 -39.38 11.10 24.06
CA GLY A 196 -40.37 10.18 24.61
C GLY A 196 -39.93 9.51 25.91
N LEU A 197 -38.68 9.08 26.00
CA LEU A 197 -38.10 8.43 27.18
C LEU A 197 -37.85 9.45 28.31
N ASP A 198 -37.31 10.65 28.00
CA ASP A 198 -37.00 11.69 28.96
C ASP A 198 -38.29 12.29 29.55
N SER A 199 -39.34 12.48 28.74
CA SER A 199 -40.64 12.99 29.20
C SER A 199 -41.35 12.03 30.16
N ALA A 200 -41.10 10.75 30.01
CA ALA A 200 -41.67 9.71 30.89
C ALA A 200 -41.07 9.73 32.30
N ARG A 201 -39.89 10.32 32.53
CA ARG A 201 -39.22 10.46 33.85
C ARG A 201 -39.19 9.15 34.61
N LEU A 202 -38.75 8.07 33.96
CA LEU A 202 -38.69 6.73 34.50
C LEU A 202 -37.69 6.66 35.67
N GLN A 203 -38.06 5.89 36.72
CA GLN A 203 -37.21 5.59 37.86
C GLN A 203 -36.95 4.10 37.94
N ASP A 204 -35.72 3.72 38.28
CA ASP A 204 -35.36 2.33 38.42
C ASP A 204 -36.12 1.69 39.60
N GLY A 205 -36.72 0.49 39.43
CA GLY A 205 -37.56 -0.17 40.42
C GLY A 205 -39.01 0.31 40.48
N GLU A 206 -39.39 1.40 39.78
CA GLU A 206 -40.74 2.00 39.78
C GLU A 206 -41.81 0.97 39.31
N LEU A 207 -41.47 0.12 38.34
CA LEU A 207 -42.42 -0.83 37.78
C LEU A 207 -42.88 -1.84 38.83
N GLU A 208 -41.94 -2.44 39.51
CA GLU A 208 -42.18 -3.46 40.55
C GLU A 208 -42.95 -2.90 41.74
N GLU A 209 -42.61 -1.64 42.13
CA GLU A 209 -43.33 -0.94 43.20
C GLU A 209 -44.80 -0.66 42.82
N LEU A 210 -45.03 -0.18 41.59
CA LEU A 210 -46.38 0.10 41.10
C LEU A 210 -47.20 -1.15 40.84
N GLU A 211 -46.61 -2.24 40.42
CA GLU A 211 -47.27 -3.53 40.27
C GLU A 211 -47.77 -4.05 41.64
N GLN A 212 -46.89 -4.00 42.66
CA GLN A 212 -47.25 -4.38 44.02
C GLN A 212 -48.37 -3.44 44.59
N GLU A 213 -48.25 -2.12 44.39
CA GLU A 213 -49.27 -1.18 44.81
C GLU A 213 -50.62 -1.46 44.11
N SER A 214 -50.59 -1.71 42.80
CA SER A 214 -51.81 -2.04 42.02
C SER A 214 -52.49 -3.31 42.53
N ASP A 215 -51.68 -4.36 42.79
CA ASP A 215 -52.20 -5.65 43.33
C ASP A 215 -52.87 -5.45 44.69
N ILE A 216 -52.28 -4.69 45.61
CA ILE A 216 -52.84 -4.38 46.92
C ILE A 216 -54.14 -3.57 46.75
N LEU A 217 -54.15 -2.53 45.93
CA LEU A 217 -55.33 -1.68 45.71
C LEU A 217 -56.48 -2.43 45.03
N ASN A 218 -56.19 -3.31 44.07
CA ASN A 218 -57.20 -4.13 43.38
C ASN A 218 -57.88 -5.13 44.34
N HIS A 219 -57.17 -5.67 45.33
CA HIS A 219 -57.66 -6.66 46.27
C HIS A 219 -57.98 -6.06 47.66
N ALA A 220 -57.91 -4.71 47.79
CA ALA A 220 -58.01 -4.03 49.08
C ALA A 220 -59.29 -4.42 49.86
N GLU A 221 -60.42 -4.58 49.18
CA GLU A 221 -61.67 -4.96 49.80
C GLU A 221 -61.63 -6.42 50.32
N GLU A 222 -61.07 -7.34 49.56
CA GLU A 222 -60.91 -8.76 49.93
C GLU A 222 -59.91 -8.90 51.09
N ILE A 223 -58.75 -8.27 50.99
CA ILE A 223 -57.70 -8.25 52.02
C ILE A 223 -58.27 -7.69 53.35
N LYS A 224 -59.04 -6.59 53.27
CA LYS A 224 -59.62 -5.97 54.44
C LYS A 224 -60.65 -6.90 55.11
N GLN A 225 -61.45 -7.64 54.32
CA GLN A 225 -62.42 -8.61 54.81
C GLN A 225 -61.71 -9.79 55.45
N ASP A 226 -60.65 -10.34 54.89
CA ASP A 226 -59.89 -11.46 55.43
C ASP A 226 -59.14 -11.03 56.71
N LEU A 227 -58.53 -9.89 56.77
CA LEU A 227 -57.88 -9.33 57.96
C LEU A 227 -58.92 -9.08 59.09
N PHE A 228 -60.10 -8.54 58.74
CA PHE A 228 -61.18 -8.35 59.67
C PHE A 228 -61.63 -9.73 60.25
N SER A 229 -61.79 -10.70 59.41
CA SER A 229 -62.18 -12.06 59.85
C SER A 229 -61.14 -12.70 60.79
N ALA A 230 -59.82 -12.48 60.44
CA ALA A 230 -58.73 -12.94 61.30
C ALA A 230 -58.71 -12.23 62.67
N SER A 231 -58.86 -10.86 62.66
CA SER A 231 -58.97 -10.09 63.90
C SER A 231 -60.12 -10.56 64.78
N GLN A 232 -61.34 -10.78 64.21
CA GLN A 232 -62.50 -11.28 64.94
C GLN A 232 -62.22 -12.65 65.55
N ILE A 233 -61.56 -13.57 64.89
CA ILE A 233 -61.20 -14.89 65.43
C ILE A 233 -60.17 -14.75 66.56
N LEU A 234 -59.25 -13.84 66.49
CA LEU A 234 -58.21 -13.63 67.49
C LEU A 234 -58.69 -12.86 68.70
N GLU A 235 -59.48 -11.78 68.57
CA GLU A 235 -59.80 -10.83 69.67
C GLU A 235 -61.28 -10.66 70.04
N SER A 236 -62.23 -11.37 69.45
CA SER A 236 -63.66 -11.25 69.82
C SER A 236 -63.85 -11.42 71.30
N ASP A 237 -64.75 -10.60 71.88
CA ASP A 237 -64.95 -10.46 73.33
C ASP A 237 -65.37 -11.72 74.05
N GLU A 238 -66.13 -12.58 73.39
CA GLU A 238 -66.64 -13.82 74.03
C GLU A 238 -66.03 -15.11 73.48
N GLU A 239 -65.70 -15.09 72.18
CA GLU A 239 -65.25 -16.29 71.47
C GLU A 239 -63.85 -16.25 70.94
N GLY A 240 -63.13 -15.13 71.08
CA GLY A 240 -61.80 -14.92 70.54
C GLY A 240 -60.73 -15.85 71.13
N CYS A 241 -59.72 -16.16 70.31
CA CYS A 241 -58.62 -17.03 70.70
C CYS A 241 -57.88 -16.51 71.94
N VAL A 242 -57.63 -15.20 72.04
CA VAL A 242 -57.00 -14.56 73.19
C VAL A 242 -57.81 -14.79 74.48
N GLN A 243 -59.13 -14.69 74.42
CA GLN A 243 -59.97 -14.84 75.56
C GLN A 243 -60.07 -16.35 76.00
N LYS A 244 -60.14 -17.25 75.02
CA LYS A 244 -60.14 -18.71 75.31
C LYS A 244 -58.79 -19.15 75.91
N LEU A 245 -57.67 -18.67 75.41
CA LEU A 245 -56.33 -18.93 75.95
C LEU A 245 -56.16 -18.34 77.35
N ARG A 246 -56.69 -17.13 77.60
CA ARG A 246 -56.71 -16.51 78.95
C ARG A 246 -57.47 -17.35 79.94
N SER A 247 -58.70 -17.87 79.59
CA SER A 247 -59.50 -18.74 80.41
C SER A 247 -58.82 -20.09 80.69
N ALA A 248 -58.15 -20.64 79.65
CA ALA A 248 -57.37 -21.89 79.81
C ALA A 248 -56.17 -21.69 80.76
N LEU A 249 -55.46 -20.55 80.60
CA LEU A 249 -54.34 -20.15 81.46
C LEU A 249 -54.79 -20.00 82.91
N GLN A 250 -55.97 -19.37 83.16
CA GLN A 250 -56.53 -19.24 84.50
C GLN A 250 -56.84 -20.62 85.10
N SER A 251 -57.40 -21.55 84.35
CA SER A 251 -57.67 -22.92 84.78
C SER A 251 -56.39 -23.69 85.11
N LEU A 252 -55.31 -23.54 84.28
CA LEU A 252 -54.01 -24.16 84.55
C LEU A 252 -53.34 -23.57 85.79
N ARG A 253 -53.42 -22.26 86.00
CA ARG A 253 -52.95 -21.59 87.23
C ARG A 253 -53.74 -22.02 88.47
N ALA A 254 -55.03 -22.31 88.39
CA ALA A 254 -55.81 -22.90 89.48
C ALA A 254 -55.39 -24.32 89.76
N ALA A 255 -55.19 -25.18 88.75
CA ALA A 255 -54.71 -26.53 88.86
C ALA A 255 -53.31 -26.67 89.45
N GLN A 256 -52.44 -25.68 89.22
CA GLN A 256 -51.08 -25.65 89.74
C GLN A 256 -50.98 -25.76 91.25
N LYS A 257 -52.05 -25.33 92.01
CA LYS A 257 -52.11 -25.43 93.48
C LYS A 257 -52.03 -26.86 93.96
N ASN A 258 -52.57 -27.84 93.19
CA ASN A 258 -52.66 -29.24 93.56
C ASN A 258 -51.84 -30.16 92.64
N TYR A 259 -51.33 -29.66 91.51
CA TYR A 259 -50.56 -30.40 90.50
C TYR A 259 -49.40 -29.59 89.95
N PRO A 260 -48.21 -29.71 90.59
CA PRO A 260 -47.05 -28.86 90.27
C PRO A 260 -46.62 -28.90 88.79
N GLN A 261 -46.84 -30.00 88.09
CA GLN A 261 -46.50 -30.12 86.66
C GLN A 261 -47.34 -29.20 85.75
N ALA A 262 -48.47 -28.67 86.24
CA ALA A 262 -49.27 -27.68 85.53
C ALA A 262 -48.60 -26.35 85.42
N GLN A 263 -47.51 -26.07 86.14
CA GLN A 263 -46.75 -24.85 86.11
C GLN A 263 -46.10 -24.67 84.72
N GLU A 264 -45.39 -25.65 84.25
CA GLU A 264 -44.73 -25.63 82.93
C GLU A 264 -45.71 -25.37 81.79
N LEU A 265 -46.89 -26.03 81.86
CA LEU A 265 -47.96 -25.85 80.88
C LEU A 265 -48.55 -24.43 80.95
N ALA A 266 -48.70 -23.87 82.14
CA ALA A 266 -49.18 -22.52 82.34
C ALA A 266 -48.17 -21.46 81.77
N GLU A 267 -46.88 -21.64 82.03
CA GLU A 267 -45.80 -20.75 81.49
C GLU A 267 -45.75 -20.80 79.97
N ARG A 268 -45.84 -21.99 79.40
CA ARG A 268 -45.87 -22.15 77.91
C ARG A 268 -47.12 -21.50 77.31
N LEU A 269 -48.28 -21.68 77.93
CA LEU A 269 -49.53 -21.09 77.47
C LEU A 269 -49.54 -19.57 77.64
N ASP A 270 -48.92 -19.04 78.68
CA ASP A 270 -48.70 -17.59 78.88
C ASP A 270 -47.85 -16.97 77.78
N SER A 271 -46.76 -17.65 77.41
CA SER A 271 -45.93 -17.25 76.28
C SER A 271 -46.72 -17.26 74.97
N CYS A 272 -47.49 -18.28 74.66
CA CYS A 272 -48.37 -18.35 73.51
C CYS A 272 -49.42 -17.23 73.51
N LEU A 273 -49.97 -16.88 74.65
CA LEU A 273 -50.97 -15.85 74.81
C LEU A 273 -50.35 -14.47 74.49
N ILE A 274 -49.12 -14.21 74.92
CA ILE A 274 -48.40 -12.95 74.59
C ILE A 274 -48.16 -12.84 73.07
N GLU A 275 -47.70 -13.93 72.48
CA GLU A 275 -47.44 -14.00 71.03
C GLU A 275 -48.71 -13.80 70.20
N ILE A 276 -49.83 -14.48 70.59
CA ILE A 276 -51.13 -14.34 69.88
C ILE A 276 -51.68 -12.90 70.01
N LYS A 277 -51.45 -12.23 71.12
CA LYS A 277 -51.82 -10.83 71.27
C LYS A 277 -51.03 -9.90 70.39
N ASP A 278 -49.72 -10.14 70.23
CA ASP A 278 -48.88 -9.35 69.36
C ASP A 278 -49.30 -9.56 67.90
N ILE A 279 -49.58 -10.80 67.51
CA ILE A 279 -50.10 -11.10 66.16
C ILE A 279 -51.46 -10.37 65.94
N ALA A 280 -52.37 -10.42 66.91
CA ALA A 280 -53.69 -9.80 66.81
C ALA A 280 -53.55 -8.27 66.61
N ALA A 281 -52.68 -7.60 67.39
CA ALA A 281 -52.39 -6.19 67.22
C ALA A 281 -51.84 -5.88 65.87
N THR A 282 -50.88 -6.69 65.36
CA THR A 282 -50.33 -6.57 64.04
C THR A 282 -51.34 -6.72 62.90
N VAL A 283 -52.31 -7.62 63.05
CA VAL A 283 -53.44 -7.84 62.14
C VAL A 283 -54.39 -6.60 62.14
N ASP A 284 -54.64 -6.01 63.28
CA ASP A 284 -55.46 -4.78 63.36
C ASP A 284 -54.77 -3.60 62.73
N ASP A 285 -53.50 -3.41 63.02
CA ASP A 285 -52.69 -2.37 62.35
C ASP A 285 -52.64 -2.56 60.81
N ALA A 286 -52.52 -3.80 60.39
CA ALA A 286 -52.54 -4.13 58.95
C ALA A 286 -53.92 -3.81 58.32
N GLN A 287 -55.05 -4.19 59.00
CA GLN A 287 -56.38 -3.87 58.52
C GLN A 287 -56.67 -2.38 58.41
N GLU A 288 -56.15 -1.54 59.33
CA GLU A 288 -56.27 -0.06 59.27
C GLU A 288 -55.43 0.55 58.14
N SER A 289 -54.29 -0.07 57.82
CA SER A 289 -53.40 0.39 56.75
C SER A 289 -53.92 0.15 55.33
N VAL A 290 -54.76 -0.86 55.11
CA VAL A 290 -55.38 -1.18 53.82
C VAL A 290 -56.55 -0.20 53.54
N ASN A 291 -56.25 0.81 52.70
CA ASN A 291 -57.26 1.79 52.26
C ASN A 291 -57.68 1.50 50.80
N PHE A 292 -58.98 1.50 50.56
CA PHE A 292 -59.52 1.49 49.21
C PHE A 292 -59.55 2.90 48.65
N ASP A 293 -58.62 3.20 47.72
CA ASP A 293 -58.54 4.51 47.06
C ASP A 293 -58.62 4.34 45.53
N PRO A 294 -59.84 4.46 44.96
CA PRO A 294 -60.04 4.28 43.52
C PRO A 294 -59.30 5.31 42.68
N ALA A 295 -59.12 6.54 43.16
CA ALA A 295 -58.41 7.59 42.42
C ALA A 295 -56.90 7.27 42.34
N ARG A 296 -56.35 6.71 43.44
CA ARG A 296 -54.95 6.30 43.44
C ARG A 296 -54.73 5.05 42.54
N LEU A 297 -55.68 4.13 42.53
CA LEU A 297 -55.62 2.94 41.63
C LEU A 297 -55.64 3.38 40.16
N GLU A 298 -56.48 4.34 39.78
CA GLU A 298 -56.52 4.87 38.42
C GLU A 298 -55.16 5.52 38.02
N GLN A 299 -54.55 6.31 38.90
CA GLN A 299 -53.22 6.94 38.67
C GLN A 299 -52.11 5.86 38.51
N VAL A 300 -52.13 4.80 39.35
CA VAL A 300 -51.17 3.73 39.27
C VAL A 300 -51.32 2.97 37.94
N ASN A 301 -52.54 2.66 37.53
CA ASN A 301 -52.81 2.00 36.28
C ASN A 301 -52.42 2.84 35.07
N GLU A 302 -52.73 4.14 35.03
CA GLU A 302 -52.27 5.03 33.96
C GLU A 302 -50.75 5.08 33.86
N ARG A 303 -50.06 5.07 35.00
CA ARG A 303 -48.59 5.06 35.03
C ARG A 303 -48.02 3.74 34.57
N LEU A 304 -48.58 2.61 34.97
CA LEU A 304 -48.22 1.27 34.51
C LEU A 304 -48.43 1.15 33.00
N ASP A 305 -49.57 1.61 32.46
CA ASP A 305 -49.87 1.61 31.03
C ASP A 305 -48.84 2.39 30.23
N LEU A 306 -48.40 3.56 30.74
CA LEU A 306 -47.34 4.32 30.14
C LEU A 306 -46.02 3.54 30.09
N ILE A 307 -45.62 2.93 31.22
CA ILE A 307 -44.37 2.16 31.30
C ILE A 307 -44.41 0.96 30.36
N TYR A 308 -45.50 0.17 30.40
CA TYR A 308 -45.68 -1.00 29.53
C TYR A 308 -45.70 -0.61 28.04
N SER A 309 -46.31 0.52 27.68
CA SER A 309 -46.30 1.02 26.32
C SER A 309 -44.89 1.34 25.83
N LEU A 310 -44.06 1.92 26.70
CA LEU A 310 -42.66 2.23 26.40
C LEU A 310 -41.81 0.95 26.29
N LEU A 311 -41.96 0.01 27.20
CA LEU A 311 -41.30 -1.30 27.16
C LEU A 311 -41.62 -2.03 25.85
N LYS A 312 -42.89 -2.09 25.48
CA LYS A 312 -43.35 -2.72 24.24
C LYS A 312 -42.83 -1.99 22.98
N LYS A 313 -42.91 -0.64 22.98
CA LYS A 313 -42.45 0.18 21.88
C LYS A 313 -40.96 -0.02 21.59
N HIS A 314 -40.15 -0.09 22.65
CA HIS A 314 -38.70 -0.21 22.56
C HIS A 314 -38.20 -1.66 22.65
N LYS A 315 -39.11 -2.65 22.79
CA LYS A 315 -38.82 -4.10 22.94
C LYS A 315 -37.82 -4.35 24.09
N LYS A 316 -38.06 -3.72 25.23
CA LYS A 316 -37.28 -3.86 26.45
C LYS A 316 -38.10 -4.60 27.52
N GLU A 317 -37.40 -5.23 28.47
CA GLU A 317 -38.03 -6.06 29.49
C GLU A 317 -38.25 -5.33 30.81
N ASN A 318 -37.47 -4.29 31.11
CA ASN A 318 -37.53 -3.53 32.34
C ASN A 318 -37.11 -2.07 32.14
N ILE A 319 -37.35 -1.22 33.17
CA ILE A 319 -37.03 0.21 33.14
C ILE A 319 -35.53 0.47 33.03
N ALA A 320 -34.68 -0.35 33.69
CA ALA A 320 -33.22 -0.20 33.60
C ALA A 320 -32.74 -0.26 32.15
N GLN A 321 -33.27 -1.17 31.34
CA GLN A 321 -32.95 -1.27 29.92
C GLN A 321 -33.48 -0.08 29.09
N LEU A 322 -34.58 0.56 29.51
CA LEU A 322 -35.04 1.81 28.86
C LEU A 322 -34.12 2.98 29.18
N LEU A 323 -33.61 3.08 30.39
CA LEU A 323 -32.65 4.10 30.81
C LEU A 323 -31.29 3.91 30.11
N GLU A 324 -30.79 2.68 30.01
CA GLU A 324 -29.61 2.35 29.22
C GLU A 324 -29.78 2.73 27.74
N LEU A 325 -30.97 2.49 27.18
CA LEU A 325 -31.28 2.90 25.81
C LEU A 325 -31.24 4.42 25.67
N ALA A 326 -31.86 5.17 26.61
CA ALA A 326 -31.84 6.63 26.60
C ALA A 326 -30.40 7.18 26.65
N ASP A 327 -29.53 6.62 27.49
CA ASP A 327 -28.14 7.03 27.59
C ASP A 327 -27.33 6.67 26.33
N SER A 328 -27.60 5.54 25.72
CA SER A 328 -26.97 5.15 24.44
C SER A 328 -27.36 6.12 23.32
N ILE A 329 -28.65 6.49 23.25
CA ILE A 329 -29.15 7.47 22.25
C ILE A 329 -28.52 8.86 22.51
N ARG A 330 -28.45 9.30 23.75
CA ARG A 330 -27.83 10.59 24.13
C ARG A 330 -26.36 10.64 23.71
N THR A 331 -25.61 9.58 24.02
CA THR A 331 -24.20 9.46 23.60
C THR A 331 -24.05 9.52 22.08
N ARG A 332 -24.97 8.90 21.33
CA ARG A 332 -24.97 8.92 19.87
C ARG A 332 -25.28 10.29 19.29
N LEU A 333 -26.23 11.01 19.86
CA LEU A 333 -26.59 12.38 19.47
C LEU A 333 -25.46 13.39 19.78
N ASP A 334 -24.80 13.26 20.92
CA ASP A 334 -23.65 14.09 21.31
C ASP A 334 -22.47 13.92 20.33
N ARG A 335 -22.21 12.70 19.87
CA ARG A 335 -21.20 12.43 18.84
C ARG A 335 -21.51 13.15 17.53
N THR A 336 -22.77 13.17 17.12
CA THR A 336 -23.18 13.83 15.88
C THR A 336 -22.88 15.33 15.92
N GLY A 337 -23.02 15.98 17.06
CA GLY A 337 -22.67 17.41 17.24
C GLY A 337 -21.18 17.71 17.12
N SER A 338 -20.31 16.76 17.48
CA SER A 338 -18.85 16.91 17.32
C SER A 338 -18.38 16.75 15.88
N TYR A 339 -19.05 15.91 15.08
CA TYR A 339 -18.69 15.68 13.67
C TYR A 339 -18.75 16.96 12.81
N GLU A 340 -19.72 17.86 13.03
CA GLU A 340 -19.83 19.11 12.26
C GLU A 340 -18.59 20.00 12.48
N PHE A 341 -18.12 20.11 13.71
CA PHE A 341 -16.91 20.86 14.04
C PHE A 341 -15.66 20.20 13.43
N ASP A 342 -15.54 18.87 13.54
CA ASP A 342 -14.40 18.13 13.00
C ASP A 342 -14.36 18.20 11.47
N ILE A 343 -15.51 18.07 10.80
CA ILE A 343 -15.64 18.23 9.34
C ILE A 343 -15.23 19.65 8.91
N GLU A 344 -15.65 20.69 9.64
CA GLU A 344 -15.26 22.07 9.32
C GLU A 344 -13.75 22.26 9.46
N GLN A 345 -13.15 21.78 10.54
CA GLN A 345 -11.70 21.86 10.77
C GLN A 345 -10.91 21.07 9.71
N LEU A 346 -11.35 19.85 9.44
CA LEU A 346 -10.71 18.99 8.45
C LEU A 346 -10.86 19.56 7.02
N THR A 347 -11.99 20.18 6.71
CA THR A 347 -12.21 20.88 5.43
C THR A 347 -11.22 22.04 5.26
N LYS A 348 -11.01 22.85 6.30
CA LYS A 348 -10.03 23.96 6.27
C LYS A 348 -8.60 23.45 6.08
N LYS A 349 -8.23 22.36 6.78
CA LYS A 349 -6.92 21.73 6.63
C LYS A 349 -6.72 21.17 5.21
N THR A 350 -7.71 20.45 4.68
CA THR A 350 -7.67 19.89 3.33
C THR A 350 -7.53 20.98 2.26
N GLU A 351 -8.24 22.10 2.40
CA GLU A 351 -8.14 23.20 1.46
C GLU A 351 -6.78 23.94 1.55
N SER A 352 -6.21 24.06 2.75
CA SER A 352 -4.86 24.61 2.95
C SER A 352 -3.79 23.70 2.33
N ALA A 353 -3.86 22.39 2.57
CA ALA A 353 -2.97 21.39 1.99
C ALA A 353 -3.08 21.37 0.46
N ARG A 354 -4.30 21.49 -0.08
CA ARG A 354 -4.54 21.61 -1.53
C ARG A 354 -3.82 22.80 -2.13
N LYS A 355 -3.93 23.98 -1.54
CA LYS A 355 -3.25 25.19 -2.02
C LYS A 355 -1.73 25.04 -1.98
N SER A 356 -1.19 24.45 -0.92
CA SER A 356 0.25 24.15 -0.81
C SER A 356 0.69 23.21 -1.93
N MET A 357 -0.02 22.11 -2.15
CA MET A 357 0.25 21.15 -3.22
C MET A 357 0.17 21.80 -4.62
N GLU A 358 -0.84 22.65 -4.90
CA GLU A 358 -0.99 23.38 -6.15
C GLU A 358 0.19 24.34 -6.41
N GLN A 359 0.69 25.00 -5.37
CA GLN A 359 1.89 25.83 -5.47
C GLN A 359 3.14 25.01 -5.83
N LYS A 360 3.34 23.88 -5.16
CA LYS A 360 4.45 22.97 -5.43
C LYS A 360 4.36 22.35 -6.83
N ALA A 361 3.15 21.99 -7.29
CA ALA A 361 2.92 21.55 -8.67
C ALA A 361 3.31 22.63 -9.68
N ALA A 362 2.96 23.89 -9.45
CA ALA A 362 3.32 24.99 -10.34
C ALA A 362 4.83 25.24 -10.37
N GLU A 363 5.53 25.11 -9.24
CA GLU A 363 7.00 25.17 -9.17
C GLU A 363 7.63 24.04 -9.98
N LEU A 364 7.14 22.80 -9.84
CA LEU A 364 7.60 21.62 -10.57
C LEU A 364 7.39 21.81 -12.08
N THR A 365 6.19 22.23 -12.50
CA THR A 365 5.89 22.56 -13.92
C THR A 365 6.84 23.61 -14.49
N LYS A 366 7.19 24.63 -13.70
CA LYS A 366 8.13 25.67 -14.13
C LYS A 366 9.53 25.12 -14.38
N THR A 367 10.03 24.24 -13.52
CA THR A 367 11.34 23.59 -13.72
C THR A 367 11.33 22.71 -14.96
N ARG A 368 10.26 21.95 -15.19
CA ARG A 368 10.04 21.09 -16.35
C ARG A 368 10.00 21.87 -17.66
N LYS A 369 9.29 23.00 -17.71
CA LYS A 369 9.25 23.86 -18.90
C LYS A 369 10.64 24.37 -19.29
N LYS A 370 11.43 24.79 -18.30
CA LYS A 370 12.81 25.24 -18.53
C LYS A 370 13.71 24.10 -19.03
N ALA A 371 13.57 22.91 -18.49
CA ALA A 371 14.28 21.72 -18.95
C ALA A 371 13.88 21.32 -20.37
N ALA A 372 12.59 21.43 -20.71
CA ALA A 372 12.10 21.14 -22.06
C ALA A 372 12.76 22.00 -23.12
N GLU A 373 12.96 23.30 -22.87
CA GLU A 373 13.68 24.20 -23.78
C GLU A 373 15.13 23.74 -23.99
N THR A 374 15.81 23.32 -22.92
CA THR A 374 17.16 22.78 -22.96
C THR A 374 17.22 21.50 -23.79
N ILE A 375 16.32 20.56 -23.52
CA ILE A 375 16.23 19.29 -24.26
C ILE A 375 15.99 19.50 -25.74
N ILE A 376 15.08 20.40 -26.12
CA ILE A 376 14.79 20.69 -27.53
C ILE A 376 16.04 21.17 -28.26
N ARG A 377 16.83 22.02 -27.64
CA ARG A 377 18.10 22.54 -28.22
C ARG A 377 19.14 21.42 -28.33
N ASP A 378 19.40 20.73 -27.22
CA ASP A 378 20.53 19.80 -27.11
C ASP A 378 20.27 18.51 -27.92
N ILE A 379 19.03 18.02 -28.00
CA ILE A 379 18.68 16.90 -28.88
C ILE A 379 18.91 17.23 -30.34
N LYS A 380 18.58 18.45 -30.79
CA LYS A 380 18.85 18.87 -32.18
C LYS A 380 20.36 18.90 -32.49
N GLU A 381 21.15 19.40 -31.54
CA GLU A 381 22.62 19.42 -31.68
C GLU A 381 23.22 18.02 -31.78
N LEU A 382 22.67 17.04 -31.04
CA LEU A 382 23.14 15.66 -31.07
C LEU A 382 22.66 14.89 -32.31
N LEU A 383 21.44 15.11 -32.78
CA LEU A 383 20.86 14.35 -33.89
C LEU A 383 21.36 14.74 -35.27
N VAL A 384 21.76 16.00 -35.47
CA VAL A 384 22.32 16.45 -36.74
C VAL A 384 23.57 15.66 -37.16
N PRO A 385 24.61 15.49 -36.30
CA PRO A 385 25.77 14.65 -36.62
C PRO A 385 25.40 13.16 -36.78
N LEU A 386 24.34 12.72 -36.15
CA LEU A 386 23.85 11.35 -36.22
C LEU A 386 23.00 11.07 -37.49
N GLY A 387 23.07 11.92 -38.50
CA GLY A 387 22.46 11.71 -39.81
C GLY A 387 20.98 12.11 -39.88
N ILE A 388 20.51 13.01 -39.01
CA ILE A 388 19.16 13.60 -39.07
C ILE A 388 19.27 15.14 -39.18
N PRO A 389 19.72 15.66 -40.33
CA PRO A 389 20.03 17.10 -40.46
C PRO A 389 18.80 18.02 -40.39
N ASN A 390 17.63 17.50 -40.70
CA ASN A 390 16.37 18.25 -40.73
C ASN A 390 15.46 17.91 -39.57
N VAL A 391 16.01 17.44 -38.45
CA VAL A 391 15.26 17.06 -37.28
C VAL A 391 14.36 18.21 -36.77
N GLN A 392 13.12 17.85 -36.48
CA GLN A 392 12.19 18.67 -35.70
C GLN A 392 11.88 17.89 -34.41
N PHE A 393 12.08 18.54 -33.27
CA PHE A 393 11.79 17.99 -31.96
C PHE A 393 11.13 19.06 -31.11
N SER A 394 10.01 18.73 -30.48
CA SER A 394 9.32 19.60 -29.53
C SER A 394 8.81 18.79 -28.34
N VAL A 395 8.59 19.48 -27.25
CA VAL A 395 7.99 18.95 -26.03
C VAL A 395 6.67 19.68 -25.82
N GLU A 396 5.58 18.98 -26.02
CA GLU A 396 4.24 19.49 -25.71
C GLU A 396 3.97 19.19 -24.24
N MET A 397 3.48 20.19 -23.51
CA MET A 397 3.17 20.08 -22.08
C MET A 397 1.83 20.76 -21.82
N HIS A 398 0.86 19.96 -21.42
CA HIS A 398 -0.51 20.37 -21.10
C HIS A 398 -0.83 20.08 -19.63
N PRO A 399 -1.74 20.82 -19.00
CA PRO A 399 -2.25 20.42 -17.69
C PRO A 399 -2.94 19.05 -17.79
N ALA A 400 -2.61 18.14 -16.90
CA ALA A 400 -3.30 16.86 -16.75
C ALA A 400 -4.73 17.06 -16.23
N ALA A 401 -5.62 16.08 -16.43
CA ALA A 401 -7.00 16.17 -15.99
C ALA A 401 -7.14 16.21 -14.44
N ALA A 402 -6.18 15.64 -13.73
CA ALA A 402 -6.12 15.62 -12.26
C ALA A 402 -4.67 15.66 -11.79
N TYR A 403 -4.48 16.04 -10.54
CA TYR A 403 -3.19 15.91 -9.85
C TYR A 403 -2.96 14.44 -9.48
N ASP A 404 -1.74 13.97 -9.69
CA ASP A 404 -1.30 12.65 -9.26
C ASP A 404 0.08 12.72 -8.58
N SER A 405 0.66 11.58 -8.19
CA SER A 405 1.97 11.51 -7.54
C SER A 405 3.13 12.01 -8.40
N THR A 406 2.91 12.21 -9.71
CA THR A 406 3.93 12.69 -10.65
C THR A 406 3.82 14.19 -10.96
N GLY A 407 2.74 14.84 -10.56
CA GLY A 407 2.50 16.27 -10.82
C GLY A 407 1.14 16.56 -11.45
N HIS A 408 1.10 17.58 -12.29
CA HIS A 408 -0.09 18.02 -13.03
C HIS A 408 0.22 18.25 -14.52
N ASP A 409 1.28 17.60 -15.03
CA ASP A 409 1.75 17.78 -16.39
C ASP A 409 1.49 16.54 -17.25
N ASP A 410 0.69 16.66 -18.31
CA ASP A 410 0.63 15.71 -19.43
C ASP A 410 1.68 16.12 -20.46
N LEU A 411 2.66 15.26 -20.68
CA LEU A 411 3.87 15.57 -21.43
C LEU A 411 4.02 14.63 -22.62
N ARG A 412 4.33 15.20 -23.80
CA ARG A 412 4.52 14.44 -25.04
C ARG A 412 5.72 14.92 -25.82
N PHE A 413 6.61 14.00 -26.18
CA PHE A 413 7.70 14.25 -27.09
C PHE A 413 7.24 14.09 -28.53
N MET A 414 7.32 15.16 -29.29
CA MET A 414 6.96 15.21 -30.69
C MET A 414 8.22 15.25 -31.56
N PHE A 415 8.25 14.44 -32.63
CA PHE A 415 9.41 14.27 -33.47
C PHE A 415 9.04 14.19 -34.95
N SER A 416 9.91 14.74 -35.79
CA SER A 416 9.98 14.46 -37.24
C SER A 416 11.42 14.49 -37.71
N ALA A 417 11.82 13.53 -38.54
CA ALA A 417 13.15 13.50 -39.18
C ALA A 417 13.28 14.45 -40.36
N ASN A 418 12.16 14.92 -40.93
CA ASN A 418 12.11 15.72 -42.16
C ASN A 418 11.17 16.91 -42.00
N LYS A 419 11.54 18.05 -42.61
CA LYS A 419 10.75 19.29 -42.57
C LYS A 419 9.37 19.17 -43.24
N SER A 420 9.23 18.26 -44.20
CA SER A 420 8.00 18.06 -44.97
C SER A 420 7.03 17.08 -44.35
N VAL A 421 7.39 16.43 -43.25
CA VAL A 421 6.55 15.48 -42.54
C VAL A 421 6.09 16.14 -41.23
N PRO A 422 4.78 16.11 -40.91
CA PRO A 422 4.29 16.63 -39.63
C PRO A 422 4.98 15.93 -38.47
N MET A 423 5.21 16.66 -37.39
CA MET A 423 5.65 16.06 -36.14
C MET A 423 4.59 15.12 -35.60
N GLN A 424 5.00 13.98 -35.08
CA GLN A 424 4.15 12.98 -34.46
C GLN A 424 4.78 12.52 -33.15
N GLU A 425 3.99 11.85 -32.29
CA GLU A 425 4.52 11.29 -31.05
C GLU A 425 5.64 10.29 -31.35
N LEU A 426 6.67 10.26 -30.52
CA LEU A 426 7.84 9.38 -30.71
C LEU A 426 7.47 7.91 -30.93
N GLN A 427 6.43 7.42 -30.26
CA GLN A 427 5.95 6.04 -30.41
C GLN A 427 5.35 5.74 -31.80
N ALA A 428 4.89 6.75 -32.52
CA ALA A 428 4.27 6.63 -33.85
C ALA A 428 5.30 6.66 -34.99
N VAL A 429 6.58 6.93 -34.69
CA VAL A 429 7.65 6.99 -35.67
C VAL A 429 7.96 5.60 -36.22
N ALA A 430 7.85 5.44 -37.53
CA ALA A 430 7.98 4.14 -38.21
C ALA A 430 9.42 3.60 -38.33
N SER A 431 10.44 4.48 -38.24
CA SER A 431 11.85 4.13 -38.47
C SER A 431 12.57 3.74 -37.18
N GLY A 432 12.84 2.45 -37.01
CA GLY A 432 13.57 1.92 -35.83
C GLY A 432 14.97 2.56 -35.67
N GLY A 433 15.70 2.82 -36.77
CA GLY A 433 17.01 3.44 -36.71
C GLY A 433 16.97 4.93 -36.31
N GLU A 434 15.91 5.68 -36.65
CA GLU A 434 15.73 7.06 -36.20
C GLU A 434 15.42 7.11 -34.71
N ILE A 435 14.51 6.24 -34.24
CA ILE A 435 14.17 6.12 -32.83
C ILE A 435 15.40 5.73 -31.98
N ALA A 436 16.22 4.81 -32.46
CA ALA A 436 17.44 4.40 -31.76
C ALA A 436 18.42 5.56 -31.59
N ARG A 437 18.57 6.42 -32.59
CA ARG A 437 19.42 7.64 -32.51
C ARG A 437 18.82 8.68 -31.56
N VAL A 438 17.51 8.89 -31.58
CA VAL A 438 16.83 9.78 -30.61
C VAL A 438 17.04 9.25 -29.19
N MET A 439 16.87 7.95 -28.96
CA MET A 439 17.08 7.35 -27.65
C MET A 439 18.53 7.51 -27.18
N LEU A 440 19.51 7.22 -28.05
CA LEU A 440 20.92 7.43 -27.73
C LEU A 440 21.19 8.89 -27.32
N SER A 441 20.61 9.86 -28.04
CA SER A 441 20.75 11.28 -27.73
C SER A 441 20.13 11.62 -26.36
N ILE A 442 18.92 11.16 -26.09
CA ILE A 442 18.25 11.34 -24.78
C ILE A 442 19.07 10.73 -23.65
N LYS A 443 19.54 9.50 -23.81
CA LYS A 443 20.37 8.81 -22.79
C LYS A 443 21.71 9.51 -22.58
N SER A 444 22.28 10.09 -23.63
CA SER A 444 23.51 10.89 -23.52
C SER A 444 23.28 12.15 -22.68
N LEU A 445 22.15 12.84 -22.85
CA LEU A 445 21.79 14.00 -22.04
C LEU A 445 21.55 13.62 -20.58
N MET A 446 20.78 12.57 -20.36
CA MET A 446 20.53 12.05 -18.98
C MET A 446 21.82 11.62 -18.28
N ALA A 447 22.72 10.95 -19.00
CA ALA A 447 24.01 10.53 -18.45
C ALA A 447 24.87 11.73 -18.01
N GLY A 448 24.67 12.91 -18.58
CA GLY A 448 25.32 14.15 -18.13
C GLY A 448 24.91 14.56 -16.69
N VAL A 449 23.72 14.21 -16.25
CA VAL A 449 23.11 14.66 -15.00
C VAL A 449 23.01 13.54 -13.97
N ARG A 450 22.50 12.37 -14.35
CA ARG A 450 22.30 11.22 -13.46
C ARG A 450 23.50 10.28 -13.51
N ALA A 451 24.02 9.92 -12.36
CA ALA A 451 25.08 8.92 -12.24
C ALA A 451 24.51 7.51 -12.38
N LEU A 452 24.21 7.05 -13.61
CA LEU A 452 23.92 5.63 -13.86
C LEU A 452 25.24 4.87 -13.98
N PRO A 453 25.46 3.81 -13.17
CA PRO A 453 26.72 3.07 -13.18
C PRO A 453 27.03 2.40 -14.51
N THR A 454 26.01 1.75 -15.12
CA THR A 454 26.20 0.93 -16.34
C THR A 454 25.05 1.16 -17.32
N VAL A 455 25.38 1.42 -18.59
CA VAL A 455 24.42 1.51 -19.70
C VAL A 455 24.78 0.50 -20.76
N ILE A 456 23.82 -0.32 -21.19
CA ILE A 456 24.00 -1.34 -22.21
C ILE A 456 23.13 -0.99 -23.42
N PHE A 457 23.75 -0.87 -24.59
CA PHE A 457 23.07 -0.63 -25.85
C PHE A 457 23.07 -1.91 -26.70
N ASP A 458 21.90 -2.40 -27.05
CA ASP A 458 21.70 -3.59 -27.87
C ASP A 458 21.16 -3.19 -29.25
N GLU A 459 21.91 -3.54 -30.31
CA GLU A 459 21.53 -3.39 -31.72
C GLU A 459 21.00 -1.97 -32.10
N ILE A 460 21.55 -0.92 -31.46
CA ILE A 460 21.16 0.46 -31.77
C ILE A 460 21.68 0.95 -33.13
N ASP A 461 22.54 0.17 -33.75
CA ASP A 461 23.22 0.43 -35.03
C ASP A 461 22.45 -0.09 -36.24
N THR A 462 21.23 -0.59 -36.06
CA THR A 462 20.38 -1.07 -37.16
C THR A 462 20.01 0.03 -38.14
N GLY A 463 20.33 -0.17 -39.45
CA GLY A 463 20.02 0.80 -40.51
C GLY A 463 20.94 2.03 -40.55
N VAL A 464 22.11 1.95 -39.93
CA VAL A 464 23.09 3.07 -39.88
C VAL A 464 24.24 2.83 -40.84
N SER A 465 24.70 3.90 -41.47
CA SER A 465 25.90 3.89 -42.36
C SER A 465 27.20 4.17 -41.60
N GLY A 466 28.36 3.80 -42.17
CA GLY A 466 29.66 3.86 -41.53
C GLY A 466 30.00 5.17 -40.83
N ALA A 467 29.78 6.32 -41.49
CA ALA A 467 30.07 7.64 -40.89
C ALA A 467 29.16 8.00 -39.70
N VAL A 468 27.90 7.58 -39.73
CA VAL A 468 26.99 7.79 -38.62
C VAL A 468 27.32 6.84 -37.46
N ALA A 469 27.69 5.58 -37.74
CA ALA A 469 28.14 4.62 -36.75
C ALA A 469 29.34 5.12 -35.94
N GLU A 470 30.33 5.73 -36.63
CA GLU A 470 31.47 6.36 -35.96
C GLU A 470 31.03 7.46 -34.99
N LYS A 471 30.10 8.36 -35.40
CA LYS A 471 29.57 9.42 -34.53
C LYS A 471 28.80 8.87 -33.33
N MET A 472 28.01 7.78 -33.52
CA MET A 472 27.34 7.09 -32.42
C MET A 472 28.36 6.51 -31.44
N ALA A 473 29.40 5.86 -31.92
CA ALA A 473 30.46 5.32 -31.08
C ALA A 473 31.22 6.38 -30.29
N LEU A 474 31.51 7.52 -30.92
CA LEU A 474 32.11 8.68 -30.22
C LEU A 474 31.22 9.22 -29.11
N LEU A 475 29.90 9.28 -29.35
CA LEU A 475 28.92 9.70 -28.33
C LEU A 475 28.90 8.71 -27.18
N MET A 476 28.87 7.40 -27.43
CA MET A 476 28.94 6.35 -26.40
C MET A 476 30.27 6.38 -25.62
N LYS A 477 31.40 6.62 -26.31
CA LYS A 477 32.71 6.82 -25.67
C LYS A 477 32.72 8.07 -24.78
N GLN A 478 32.02 9.13 -25.18
CA GLN A 478 31.87 10.33 -24.37
C GLN A 478 31.01 10.08 -23.13
N MET A 479 29.90 9.32 -23.26
CA MET A 479 29.06 8.91 -22.14
C MET A 479 29.84 8.07 -21.10
N ALA A 480 30.80 7.27 -21.55
CA ALA A 480 31.64 6.44 -20.69
C ALA A 480 32.71 7.22 -19.90
N ARG A 481 32.88 8.53 -20.17
CA ARG A 481 33.80 9.38 -19.39
C ARG A 481 33.22 9.64 -17.98
N GLY A 482 34.14 9.91 -17.04
CA GLY A 482 33.74 10.24 -15.66
C GLY A 482 33.31 9.06 -14.80
N GLY A 483 33.91 7.88 -15.04
CA GLY A 483 33.69 6.70 -14.20
C GLY A 483 32.37 5.98 -14.50
N ARG A 484 31.85 6.04 -15.72
CA ARG A 484 30.68 5.29 -16.18
C ARG A 484 31.09 4.13 -17.07
N GLN A 485 30.27 3.12 -17.10
CA GLN A 485 30.44 1.94 -17.95
C GLN A 485 29.39 1.94 -19.06
N VAL A 486 29.83 1.88 -20.30
CA VAL A 486 28.98 1.75 -21.48
C VAL A 486 29.34 0.49 -22.21
N LEU A 487 28.40 -0.41 -22.44
CA LEU A 487 28.57 -1.61 -23.23
C LEU A 487 27.69 -1.52 -24.48
N ALA A 488 28.29 -1.60 -25.66
CA ALA A 488 27.58 -1.65 -26.95
C ALA A 488 27.66 -3.05 -27.55
N ILE A 489 26.50 -3.64 -27.80
CA ILE A 489 26.39 -4.87 -28.59
C ILE A 489 26.17 -4.44 -30.04
N THR A 490 27.12 -4.77 -30.91
CA THR A 490 27.16 -4.22 -32.26
C THR A 490 27.58 -5.25 -33.29
N HIS A 491 27.16 -5.03 -34.53
CA HIS A 491 27.64 -5.75 -35.71
C HIS A 491 28.47 -4.80 -36.65
N LEU A 492 28.64 -3.52 -36.28
CA LEU A 492 29.36 -2.55 -37.09
C LEU A 492 30.82 -2.44 -36.64
N PRO A 493 31.79 -2.62 -37.57
CA PRO A 493 33.22 -2.51 -37.27
C PRO A 493 33.64 -1.14 -36.75
N GLN A 494 32.95 -0.06 -37.17
CA GLN A 494 33.24 1.32 -36.73
C GLN A 494 32.98 1.49 -35.23
N ILE A 495 31.91 0.85 -34.69
CA ILE A 495 31.60 0.89 -33.27
C ILE A 495 32.55 -0.03 -32.50
N ALA A 496 32.80 -1.25 -33.04
CA ALA A 496 33.69 -2.22 -32.43
C ALA A 496 35.12 -1.72 -32.27
N ALA A 497 35.61 -0.96 -33.22
CA ALA A 497 36.95 -0.38 -33.19
C ALA A 497 37.14 0.68 -32.09
N LEU A 498 36.10 1.43 -31.71
CA LEU A 498 36.15 2.51 -30.72
C LEU A 498 36.05 2.04 -29.27
N GLY A 499 35.62 0.80 -29.02
CA GLY A 499 35.61 0.20 -27.69
C GLY A 499 37.01 0.09 -27.08
N GLN A 500 37.15 0.35 -25.79
CA GLN A 500 38.40 0.14 -25.05
C GLN A 500 38.63 -1.36 -24.84
N THR A 501 37.58 -2.08 -24.46
CA THR A 501 37.58 -3.55 -24.34
C THR A 501 36.63 -4.15 -25.36
N HIS A 502 37.09 -5.24 -26.01
CA HIS A 502 36.32 -5.92 -27.05
C HIS A 502 36.08 -7.36 -26.67
N TYR A 503 34.82 -7.66 -26.40
CA TYR A 503 34.34 -9.04 -26.11
C TYR A 503 33.82 -9.68 -27.40
N LYS A 504 34.20 -10.93 -27.62
CA LYS A 504 33.66 -11.75 -28.71
C LYS A 504 32.84 -12.90 -28.14
N VAL A 505 31.57 -12.97 -28.53
CA VAL A 505 30.65 -14.07 -28.20
C VAL A 505 30.64 -15.04 -29.40
N PHE A 506 30.87 -16.32 -29.15
CA PHE A 506 30.89 -17.36 -30.14
C PHE A 506 30.35 -18.68 -29.62
N LYS A 507 29.98 -19.57 -30.50
CA LYS A 507 29.52 -20.91 -30.17
C LYS A 507 30.66 -21.92 -30.37
N THR A 508 30.71 -22.89 -29.46
CA THR A 508 31.56 -24.06 -29.57
C THR A 508 30.69 -25.30 -29.48
N ASP A 509 30.88 -26.23 -30.44
CA ASP A 509 30.22 -27.53 -30.39
C ASP A 509 31.12 -28.50 -29.62
N GLU A 510 30.65 -29.01 -28.51
CA GLU A 510 31.34 -30.02 -27.69
C GLU A 510 30.44 -31.27 -27.61
N GLY A 511 30.78 -32.31 -28.40
CA GLY A 511 29.95 -33.50 -28.53
C GLY A 511 28.62 -33.20 -29.24
N ASP A 512 27.48 -33.55 -28.61
CA ASP A 512 26.14 -33.30 -29.15
C ASP A 512 25.51 -31.97 -28.67
N ALA A 513 26.26 -31.13 -27.91
CA ALA A 513 25.77 -29.89 -27.36
C ALA A 513 26.53 -28.67 -27.90
N THR A 514 25.79 -27.59 -28.15
CA THR A 514 26.34 -26.29 -28.53
C THR A 514 26.38 -25.34 -27.31
N HIS A 515 27.56 -24.85 -26.98
CA HIS A 515 27.78 -23.96 -25.84
C HIS A 515 28.16 -22.55 -26.27
N THR A 516 27.63 -21.57 -25.60
CA THR A 516 28.03 -20.16 -25.79
C THR A 516 29.25 -19.83 -24.94
N ARG A 517 30.27 -19.27 -25.56
CA ARG A 517 31.54 -18.81 -24.94
C ARG A 517 31.75 -17.33 -25.19
N ILE A 518 32.57 -16.71 -24.35
CA ILE A 518 33.02 -15.33 -24.50
C ILE A 518 34.53 -15.25 -24.34
N SER A 519 35.18 -14.39 -25.10
CA SER A 519 36.60 -14.05 -24.96
C SER A 519 36.84 -12.57 -25.10
N VAL A 520 37.82 -12.04 -24.38
CA VAL A 520 38.34 -10.71 -24.60
C VAL A 520 39.30 -10.75 -25.76
N LEU A 521 39.13 -9.88 -26.74
CA LEU A 521 40.00 -9.78 -27.90
C LEU A 521 41.06 -8.71 -27.74
N GLU A 522 42.30 -9.07 -27.88
CA GLU A 522 43.45 -8.17 -27.82
C GLU A 522 44.36 -8.31 -29.07
N GLY A 523 45.15 -7.27 -29.33
CA GLY A 523 46.20 -7.32 -30.37
C GLY A 523 45.71 -7.80 -31.70
N ASN A 524 46.31 -8.89 -32.22
CA ASN A 524 46.04 -9.41 -33.56
C ASN A 524 44.65 -10.04 -33.69
N ASP A 525 44.13 -10.66 -32.64
CA ASP A 525 42.78 -11.31 -32.65
C ASP A 525 41.68 -10.25 -32.81
N ARG A 526 41.85 -9.08 -32.20
CA ARG A 526 40.95 -7.94 -32.36
C ARG A 526 40.99 -7.39 -33.79
N ILE A 527 42.17 -7.31 -34.39
CA ILE A 527 42.32 -6.89 -35.79
C ILE A 527 41.60 -7.86 -36.73
N GLN A 528 41.77 -9.17 -36.50
CA GLN A 528 41.12 -10.20 -37.32
C GLN A 528 39.60 -10.16 -37.20
N GLU A 529 39.06 -9.99 -36.00
CA GLU A 529 37.62 -9.87 -35.81
C GLU A 529 37.03 -8.66 -36.53
N ILE A 530 37.64 -7.48 -36.39
CA ILE A 530 37.21 -6.27 -37.07
C ILE A 530 37.32 -6.43 -38.59
N ALA A 531 38.40 -7.03 -39.09
CA ALA A 531 38.57 -7.31 -40.52
C ALA A 531 37.50 -8.32 -41.02
N GLY A 532 37.16 -9.34 -40.23
CA GLY A 532 36.07 -10.27 -40.52
C GLY A 532 34.71 -9.57 -40.59
N MET A 533 34.42 -8.64 -39.69
CA MET A 533 33.21 -7.84 -39.73
C MET A 533 33.10 -6.96 -41.00
N MET A 534 34.24 -6.58 -41.60
CA MET A 534 34.29 -5.75 -42.82
C MET A 534 34.20 -6.58 -44.11
N SER A 535 34.76 -7.76 -44.10
CA SER A 535 34.95 -8.57 -45.34
C SER A 535 34.06 -9.83 -45.41
N GLY A 536 33.34 -10.18 -44.34
CA GLY A 536 32.57 -11.40 -44.26
C GLY A 536 33.46 -12.65 -44.12
N SER A 537 33.16 -13.71 -44.85
CA SER A 537 33.78 -15.05 -44.67
C SER A 537 35.24 -15.17 -45.11
N THR A 538 35.77 -14.26 -45.93
CA THR A 538 37.15 -14.28 -46.44
C THR A 538 37.95 -13.11 -45.92
N LEU A 539 38.95 -13.40 -45.06
CA LEU A 539 39.91 -12.40 -44.60
C LEU A 539 40.89 -12.02 -45.72
N THR A 540 40.75 -10.81 -46.24
CA THR A 540 41.69 -10.28 -47.25
C THR A 540 42.75 -9.39 -46.57
N GLN A 541 43.93 -9.27 -47.18
CA GLN A 541 44.98 -8.39 -46.66
C GLN A 541 44.50 -6.95 -46.57
N GLN A 542 43.68 -6.48 -47.53
CA GLN A 542 43.11 -5.15 -47.54
C GLN A 542 42.13 -4.93 -46.37
N ALA A 543 41.35 -5.95 -45.97
CA ALA A 543 40.48 -5.86 -44.80
C ALA A 543 41.30 -5.75 -43.50
N LEU A 544 42.41 -6.49 -43.40
CA LEU A 544 43.32 -6.41 -42.26
C LEU A 544 43.96 -5.01 -42.13
N ASP A 545 44.40 -4.44 -43.26
CA ASP A 545 45.02 -3.09 -43.29
C ASP A 545 44.00 -2.00 -42.94
N ASN A 546 42.77 -2.12 -43.44
CA ASN A 546 41.67 -1.24 -43.09
C ASN A 546 41.26 -1.34 -41.59
N ALA A 547 41.23 -2.55 -41.03
CA ALA A 547 40.96 -2.78 -39.62
C ALA A 547 42.03 -2.17 -38.71
N LYS A 548 43.32 -2.29 -39.10
CA LYS A 548 44.42 -1.60 -38.41
C LYS A 548 44.24 -0.09 -38.45
N ALA A 549 43.97 0.47 -39.65
CA ALA A 549 43.74 1.90 -39.80
C ALA A 549 42.58 2.41 -38.94
N LEU A 550 41.48 1.66 -38.83
CA LEU A 550 40.37 1.99 -37.94
C LEU A 550 40.78 2.00 -36.46
N LEU A 551 41.58 1.04 -36.03
CA LEU A 551 42.07 0.95 -34.66
C LEU A 551 43.07 2.06 -34.33
N ASP A 552 44.00 2.36 -35.25
CA ASP A 552 45.06 3.40 -35.08
C ASP A 552 44.48 4.81 -35.06
N ASN A 553 43.48 5.10 -35.88
CA ASN A 553 42.77 6.40 -35.88
C ASN A 553 42.01 6.67 -34.58
N ASN A 554 41.67 5.62 -33.82
CA ASN A 554 40.92 5.72 -32.57
C ASN A 554 41.81 5.86 -31.31
N GLY A 555 43.14 5.72 -31.48
CA GLY A 555 44.14 5.96 -30.42
C GLY A 555 44.57 7.44 -30.30
N ARG A 556 44.09 8.26 -31.19
CA ARG A 556 44.29 9.72 -31.14
C ARG A 556 43.00 10.40 -30.69
#